data_ec87bf86d10bb5763f5796edbe4be4fd
#
_entry.id   ec87bf86d10bb5763f5796edbe4be4fd
#
_cell.length_a   1.000
_cell.length_b   1.000
_cell.length_c   1.000
_cell.angle_alpha   90.00
_cell.angle_beta   90.00
_cell.angle_gamma   90.00
#
_symmetry.space_group_name_H-M   'P 1'
#
loop_
_entity.id
_entity.type
_entity.pdbx_description
1 polymer ?
#
loop_
_entity_poly.entity_id
_entity_poly.type
_entity_poly.pdbx_seq_one_letter_code
_entity_poly.pdbx_strand_id
1 'polypeptide(L)'
;MTKRLLILLLLSVCFELRLFTQSNKSKSISYIEMTSTWVHVYDESGKKIYTDTRSRFGDVVGYSSSFFIVKRGSFYVIYGVDCRAKQTLDASNIGEILSVTGDTFTARKGSFISIYDKTGKKLNVRTVQ
;
A
#
# COMPACT_ATOMS: atom_id res chain seq x y z
N MET A 1 -20.40 39.21 -29.70
CA MET A 1 -19.42 39.46 -28.67
C MET A 1 -19.65 38.67 -27.39
N THR A 2 -20.88 38.51 -26.93
CA THR A 2 -21.22 37.75 -25.75
C THR A 2 -20.95 36.23 -25.87
N LYS A 3 -21.04 35.67 -27.08
CA LYS A 3 -20.79 34.23 -27.30
C LYS A 3 -19.30 33.83 -27.13
N ARG A 4 -18.38 34.73 -27.46
CA ARG A 4 -16.92 34.46 -27.32
C ARG A 4 -16.50 34.45 -25.83
N LEU A 5 -17.10 35.29 -25.03
CA LEU A 5 -16.83 35.35 -23.59
C LEU A 5 -17.32 34.09 -22.88
N LEU A 6 -18.47 33.57 -23.25
CA LEU A 6 -19.03 32.34 -22.69
C LEU A 6 -18.18 31.11 -23.01
N ILE A 7 -17.62 31.02 -24.22
CA ILE A 7 -16.74 29.92 -24.63
C ILE A 7 -15.43 29.92 -23.83
N LEU A 8 -14.86 31.10 -23.58
CA LEU A 8 -13.64 31.23 -22.79
C LEU A 8 -13.85 30.84 -21.34
N LEU A 9 -14.99 31.18 -20.76
CA LEU A 9 -15.34 30.77 -19.38
C LEU A 9 -15.52 29.25 -19.26
N LEU A 10 -16.13 28.60 -20.24
CA LEU A 10 -16.30 27.15 -20.27
C LEU A 10 -14.96 26.42 -20.39
N LEU A 11 -14.03 26.92 -21.18
CA LEU A 11 -12.69 26.35 -21.30
C LEU A 11 -11.89 26.47 -20.01
N SER A 12 -12.02 27.58 -19.30
CA SER A 12 -11.36 27.81 -18.02
C SER A 12 -11.87 26.82 -16.96
N VAL A 13 -13.16 26.59 -16.89
CA VAL A 13 -13.78 25.65 -15.95
C VAL A 13 -13.32 24.20 -16.24
N CYS A 14 -13.26 23.80 -17.51
CA CYS A 14 -12.77 22.48 -17.89
C CYS A 14 -11.31 22.26 -17.51
N PHE A 15 -10.48 23.28 -17.63
CA PHE A 15 -9.07 23.23 -17.26
C PHE A 15 -8.87 23.04 -15.76
N GLU A 16 -9.66 23.75 -14.94
CA GLU A 16 -9.63 23.62 -13.49
C GLU A 16 -10.05 22.24 -13.02
N LEU A 17 -11.06 21.63 -13.64
CA LEU A 17 -11.50 20.28 -13.35
C LEU A 17 -10.42 19.24 -13.64
N ARG A 18 -9.64 19.43 -14.70
CA ARG A 18 -8.53 18.52 -15.00
C ARG A 18 -7.41 18.59 -13.97
N LEU A 19 -7.07 19.76 -13.51
CA LEU A 19 -6.07 19.93 -12.45
C LEU A 19 -6.52 19.27 -11.15
N PHE A 20 -7.76 19.41 -10.79
CA PHE A 20 -8.32 18.78 -9.60
C PHE A 20 -8.27 17.26 -9.69
N THR A 21 -8.55 16.68 -10.86
CA THR A 21 -8.51 15.23 -11.07
C THR A 21 -7.08 14.69 -10.99
N GLN A 22 -6.09 15.45 -11.46
CA GLN A 22 -4.69 15.06 -11.42
C GLN A 22 -4.09 15.07 -10.01
N SER A 23 -4.55 15.95 -9.13
CA SER A 23 -4.04 16.04 -7.77
C SER A 23 -4.42 14.84 -6.89
N ASN A 24 -5.37 14.01 -7.32
CA ASN A 24 -5.80 12.81 -6.61
C ASN A 24 -5.05 11.54 -7.03
N LYS A 25 -4.03 11.66 -7.87
CA LYS A 25 -3.45 10.52 -8.60
C LYS A 25 -2.31 9.86 -7.88
N SER A 26 -1.84 9.87 -6.91
CA SER A 26 -0.80 9.05 -6.29
C SER A 26 -0.64 9.42 -4.84
N LYS A 27 -1.29 8.64 -4.04
CA LYS A 27 -1.09 8.73 -2.61
C LYS A 27 -0.11 7.65 -2.22
N SER A 28 0.84 8.01 -1.40
CA SER A 28 1.73 7.04 -0.78
C SER A 28 1.33 6.85 0.67
N ILE A 29 1.67 5.68 1.21
CA ILE A 29 1.46 5.36 2.62
C ILE A 29 2.55 6.06 3.42
N SER A 30 2.15 6.84 4.41
CA SER A 30 3.08 7.50 5.31
C SER A 30 3.25 6.71 6.60
N TYR A 31 2.15 6.23 7.17
CA TYR A 31 2.18 5.61 8.48
C TYR A 31 0.98 4.70 8.66
N ILE A 32 1.19 3.57 9.33
CA ILE A 32 0.13 2.66 9.74
C ILE A 32 0.18 2.54 11.26
N GLU A 33 -0.92 2.90 11.90
CA GLU A 33 -1.07 2.80 13.34
C GLU A 33 -1.87 1.54 13.68
N MET A 34 -1.29 0.71 14.53
CA MET A 34 -2.01 -0.43 15.12
C MET A 34 -2.22 -0.18 16.60
N THR A 35 -3.48 -0.15 17.01
CA THR A 35 -3.85 -0.19 18.42
C THR A 35 -4.27 -1.61 18.79
N SER A 36 -4.70 -1.82 20.03
CA SER A 36 -5.24 -3.13 20.43
C SER A 36 -6.51 -3.49 19.65
N THR A 37 -7.26 -2.51 19.16
CA THR A 37 -8.58 -2.69 18.53
C THR A 37 -8.60 -2.33 17.05
N TRP A 38 -7.80 -1.34 16.62
CA TRP A 38 -7.91 -0.72 15.31
C TRP A 38 -6.61 -0.75 14.52
N VAL A 39 -6.76 -0.72 13.19
CA VAL A 39 -5.69 -0.44 12.24
C VAL A 39 -6.10 0.80 11.45
N HIS A 40 -5.21 1.79 11.41
CA HIS A 40 -5.43 3.05 10.69
C HIS A 40 -4.28 3.28 9.71
N VAL A 41 -4.61 3.56 8.45
CA VAL A 41 -3.62 3.86 7.41
C VAL A 41 -3.70 5.34 7.08
N TYR A 42 -2.54 6.02 7.08
CA TYR A 42 -2.41 7.44 6.80
C TYR A 42 -1.57 7.66 5.54
N ASP A 43 -1.96 8.64 4.73
CA ASP A 43 -1.20 9.02 3.53
C ASP A 43 -0.13 10.07 3.87
N GLU A 44 0.62 10.51 2.86
CA GLU A 44 1.71 11.48 3.04
C GLU A 44 1.24 12.86 3.47
N SER A 45 -0.05 13.17 3.33
CA SER A 45 -0.62 14.42 3.84
C SER A 45 -1.09 14.31 5.28
N GLY A 46 -0.97 13.13 5.89
CA GLY A 46 -1.44 12.85 7.24
C GLY A 46 -2.92 12.53 7.32
N LYS A 47 -3.57 12.35 6.19
CA LYS A 47 -4.99 12.00 6.14
C LYS A 47 -5.18 10.50 6.38
N LYS A 48 -6.13 10.15 7.23
CA LYS A 48 -6.54 8.76 7.43
C LYS A 48 -7.32 8.30 6.20
N ILE A 49 -6.77 7.33 5.45
CA ILE A 49 -7.37 6.85 4.21
C ILE A 49 -8.06 5.51 4.39
N TYR A 50 -7.81 4.80 5.49
CA TYR A 50 -8.44 3.52 5.76
C TYR A 50 -8.44 3.21 7.24
N THR A 51 -9.49 2.54 7.72
CA THR A 51 -9.57 2.04 9.09
C THR A 51 -10.36 0.73 9.11
N ASP A 52 -9.94 -0.19 9.95
CA ASP A 52 -10.64 -1.46 10.17
C ASP A 52 -10.33 -1.98 11.58
N THR A 53 -11.10 -2.92 12.06
CA THR A 53 -10.81 -3.59 13.32
C THR A 53 -9.63 -4.54 13.15
N ARG A 54 -8.75 -4.59 14.13
CA ARG A 54 -7.57 -5.45 14.10
C ARG A 54 -7.95 -6.94 14.05
N SER A 55 -9.02 -7.32 14.76
CA SER A 55 -9.49 -8.70 14.78
C SER A 55 -9.94 -9.20 13.41
N ARG A 56 -10.49 -8.32 12.59
CA ARG A 56 -10.97 -8.66 11.25
C ARG A 56 -9.87 -8.52 10.20
N PHE A 57 -9.09 -7.47 10.28
CA PHE A 57 -8.07 -7.14 9.30
C PHE A 57 -6.82 -8.02 9.43
N GLY A 58 -6.37 -8.23 10.67
CA GLY A 58 -5.15 -8.94 10.99
C GLY A 58 -4.05 -7.98 11.46
N ASP A 59 -2.83 -8.49 11.55
CA ASP A 59 -1.69 -7.73 12.04
C ASP A 59 -0.82 -7.26 10.88
N VAL A 60 -0.56 -5.97 10.82
CA VAL A 60 0.38 -5.39 9.85
C VAL A 60 1.78 -5.80 10.27
N VAL A 61 2.47 -6.54 9.41
CA VAL A 61 3.82 -7.03 9.70
C VAL A 61 4.91 -6.15 9.07
N GLY A 62 4.54 -5.27 8.16
CA GLY A 62 5.46 -4.30 7.57
C GLY A 62 4.77 -3.44 6.53
N TYR A 63 5.33 -2.25 6.29
CA TYR A 63 4.82 -1.34 5.27
C TYR A 63 5.93 -0.45 4.72
N SER A 64 5.70 -0.01 3.49
CA SER A 64 6.50 1.01 2.82
C SER A 64 5.55 2.09 2.28
N SER A 65 6.09 3.01 1.51
CA SER A 65 5.25 4.03 0.86
C SER A 65 4.33 3.44 -0.22
N SER A 66 4.63 2.27 -0.76
CA SER A 66 3.92 1.72 -1.92
C SER A 66 3.02 0.53 -1.61
N PHE A 67 3.23 -0.16 -0.49
CA PHE A 67 2.41 -1.32 -0.14
C PHE A 67 2.58 -1.68 1.34
N PHE A 68 1.72 -2.55 1.84
CA PHE A 68 1.86 -3.10 3.18
C PHE A 68 1.42 -4.56 3.21
N ILE A 69 1.89 -5.29 4.20
CA ILE A 69 1.64 -6.72 4.36
C ILE A 69 0.94 -6.95 5.70
N VAL A 70 -0.14 -7.70 5.66
CA VAL A 70 -0.93 -8.06 6.83
C VAL A 70 -0.87 -9.58 7.01
N LYS A 71 -0.62 -10.03 8.22
CA LYS A 71 -0.73 -11.44 8.56
C LYS A 71 -2.14 -11.72 9.07
N ARG A 72 -2.84 -12.60 8.37
CA ARG A 72 -4.19 -13.01 8.73
C ARG A 72 -4.22 -14.53 8.79
N GLY A 73 -4.22 -15.10 10.01
CA GLY A 73 -4.12 -16.53 10.19
C GLY A 73 -2.83 -17.08 9.61
N SER A 74 -2.94 -18.03 8.68
CA SER A 74 -1.79 -18.64 8.01
C SER A 74 -1.41 -17.96 6.70
N PHE A 75 -1.94 -16.78 6.42
CA PHE A 75 -1.72 -16.06 5.16
C PHE A 75 -1.12 -14.70 5.39
N TYR A 76 -0.27 -14.26 4.45
CA TYR A 76 0.11 -12.88 4.27
C TYR A 76 -0.72 -12.30 3.13
N VAL A 77 -1.32 -11.15 3.37
CA VAL A 77 -2.09 -10.43 2.35
C VAL A 77 -1.36 -9.13 2.04
N ILE A 78 -1.05 -8.93 0.77
CA ILE A 78 -0.39 -7.72 0.29
C ILE A 78 -1.47 -6.72 -0.15
N TYR A 79 -1.40 -5.51 0.41
CA TYR A 79 -2.30 -4.40 0.11
C TYR A 79 -1.54 -3.28 -0.60
N GLY A 80 -2.15 -2.67 -1.59
CA GLY A 80 -1.60 -1.50 -2.27
C GLY A 80 -1.92 -0.19 -1.56
N VAL A 81 -1.51 0.92 -2.16
CA VAL A 81 -1.78 2.27 -1.65
C VAL A 81 -3.27 2.61 -1.62
N ASP A 82 -4.09 1.91 -2.39
CA ASP A 82 -5.55 2.03 -2.37
C ASP A 82 -6.20 1.24 -1.23
N CYS A 83 -5.39 0.61 -0.39
CA CYS A 83 -5.83 -0.24 0.75
C CYS A 83 -6.70 -1.42 0.32
N ARG A 84 -6.47 -1.92 -0.89
CA ARG A 84 -7.13 -3.12 -1.42
C ARG A 84 -6.15 -4.28 -1.48
N ALA A 85 -6.65 -5.48 -1.19
CA ALA A 85 -5.86 -6.70 -1.28
C ALA A 85 -5.46 -6.95 -2.74
N LYS A 86 -4.17 -7.16 -2.96
CA LYS A 86 -3.61 -7.43 -4.30
C LYS A 86 -3.18 -8.87 -4.44
N GLN A 87 -2.68 -9.48 -3.36
CA GLN A 87 -2.13 -10.83 -3.42
C GLN A 87 -2.24 -11.48 -2.05
N THR A 88 -2.48 -12.79 -2.04
CA THR A 88 -2.48 -13.61 -0.82
C THR A 88 -1.40 -14.67 -0.96
N LEU A 89 -0.54 -14.76 0.04
CA LEU A 89 0.58 -15.68 0.07
C LEU A 89 0.47 -16.59 1.28
N ASP A 90 0.93 -17.83 1.14
CA ASP A 90 0.98 -18.77 2.25
C ASP A 90 2.16 -18.40 3.16
N ALA A 91 1.88 -18.08 4.42
CA ALA A 91 2.91 -17.65 5.36
C ALA A 91 3.94 -18.75 5.63
N SER A 92 3.54 -20.03 5.57
CA SER A 92 4.48 -21.12 5.76
C SER A 92 5.50 -21.23 4.63
N ASN A 93 5.14 -20.82 3.41
CA ASN A 93 6.04 -20.81 2.27
C ASN A 93 6.98 -19.59 2.28
N ILE A 94 6.50 -18.48 2.79
CA ILE A 94 7.25 -17.22 2.83
C ILE A 94 8.21 -17.18 4.03
N GLY A 95 7.73 -17.62 5.19
CA GLY A 95 8.46 -17.53 6.44
C GLY A 95 8.22 -16.22 7.17
N GLU A 96 9.19 -15.79 7.97
CA GLU A 96 9.08 -14.56 8.75
C GLU A 96 9.45 -13.35 7.90
N ILE A 97 8.59 -12.35 7.87
CA ILE A 97 8.86 -11.07 7.20
C ILE A 97 9.85 -10.28 8.08
N LEU A 98 11.00 -9.96 7.51
CA LEU A 98 12.05 -9.21 8.22
C LEU A 98 11.97 -7.73 7.96
N SER A 99 11.64 -7.32 6.74
CA SER A 99 11.55 -5.91 6.36
C SER A 99 10.69 -5.71 5.13
N VAL A 100 10.10 -4.52 5.02
CA VAL A 100 9.38 -4.06 3.84
C VAL A 100 9.98 -2.72 3.45
N THR A 101 10.46 -2.60 2.22
CA THR A 101 11.20 -1.42 1.76
C THR A 101 10.89 -1.14 0.29
N GLY A 102 10.42 0.07 -0.03
CA GLY A 102 10.09 0.42 -1.41
C GLY A 102 9.07 -0.53 -2.00
N ASP A 103 9.44 -1.23 -3.08
CA ASP A 103 8.56 -2.18 -3.77
C ASP A 103 8.91 -3.64 -3.45
N THR A 104 9.71 -3.89 -2.41
CA THR A 104 10.18 -5.23 -2.06
C THR A 104 9.98 -5.54 -0.58
N PHE A 105 9.98 -6.82 -0.25
CA PHE A 105 10.07 -7.28 1.13
C PHE A 105 11.03 -8.45 1.24
N THR A 106 11.61 -8.61 2.41
CA THR A 106 12.58 -9.64 2.73
C THR A 106 12.00 -10.57 3.78
N ALA A 107 12.13 -11.87 3.56
CA ALA A 107 11.63 -12.88 4.48
C ALA A 107 12.68 -13.94 4.74
N ARG A 108 12.62 -14.55 5.92
CA ARG A 108 13.50 -15.63 6.33
C ARG A 108 12.67 -16.90 6.55
N LYS A 109 13.13 -17.98 5.91
CA LYS A 109 12.58 -19.31 6.14
C LYS A 109 13.74 -20.27 6.37
N GLY A 110 13.88 -20.73 7.62
CA GLY A 110 15.02 -21.57 7.99
C GLY A 110 16.34 -20.86 7.78
N SER A 111 17.20 -21.46 6.95
CA SER A 111 18.51 -20.92 6.61
C SER A 111 18.50 -19.99 5.40
N PHE A 112 17.33 -19.71 4.83
CA PHE A 112 17.24 -18.93 3.60
C PHE A 112 16.63 -17.58 3.86
N ILE A 113 17.25 -16.54 3.28
CA ILE A 113 16.69 -15.19 3.21
C ILE A 113 16.33 -14.92 1.76
N SER A 114 15.07 -14.57 1.52
CA SER A 114 14.55 -14.32 0.17
C SER A 114 14.03 -12.91 0.07
N ILE A 115 14.21 -12.30 -1.10
CA ILE A 115 13.67 -10.99 -1.43
C ILE A 115 12.56 -11.20 -2.44
N TYR A 116 11.41 -10.59 -2.15
CA TYR A 116 10.21 -10.65 -2.99
C TYR A 116 9.83 -9.24 -3.43
N ASP A 117 9.21 -9.12 -4.61
CA ASP A 117 8.58 -7.87 -4.98
C ASP A 117 7.18 -7.77 -4.34
N LYS A 118 6.54 -6.62 -4.49
CA LYS A 118 5.21 -6.37 -3.89
C LYS A 118 4.09 -7.21 -4.52
N THR A 119 4.36 -7.94 -5.61
CA THR A 119 3.39 -8.90 -6.17
C THR A 119 3.59 -10.30 -5.61
N GLY A 120 4.60 -10.50 -4.76
CA GLY A 120 4.90 -11.80 -4.17
C GLY A 120 5.83 -12.66 -5.01
N LYS A 121 6.44 -12.11 -6.03
CA LYS A 121 7.42 -12.82 -6.86
C LYS A 121 8.79 -12.81 -6.21
N LYS A 122 9.41 -13.98 -6.07
CA LYS A 122 10.77 -14.11 -5.52
C LYS A 122 11.79 -13.57 -6.51
N LEU A 123 12.57 -12.59 -6.08
CA LEU A 123 13.61 -11.96 -6.88
C LEU A 123 14.99 -12.55 -6.62
N ASN A 124 15.27 -12.93 -5.38
CA ASN A 124 16.58 -13.43 -4.99
C ASN A 124 16.44 -14.25 -3.72
N VAL A 125 17.40 -15.16 -3.53
CA VAL A 125 17.51 -15.98 -2.31
C VAL A 125 18.97 -16.16 -1.97
N ARG A 126 19.30 -16.10 -0.68
CA ARG A 126 20.65 -16.39 -0.18
C ARG A 126 20.56 -17.22 1.10
N THR A 127 21.65 -17.90 1.38
CA THR A 127 21.76 -18.70 2.60
C THR A 127 22.32 -17.83 3.72
N VAL A 128 21.79 -18.00 4.92
CA VAL A 128 22.31 -17.34 6.12
C VAL A 128 23.53 -18.14 6.58
N GLN A 129 24.64 -17.42 6.77
CA GLN A 129 25.86 -18.02 7.31
C GLN A 129 26.01 -17.73 8.78
#